data_6ca5d25e16e95f27acb4f7e6d701939d
#
_entry.id   6ca5d25e16e95f27acb4f7e6d701939d
#
_cell.length_a   1.000
_cell.length_b   1.000
_cell.length_c   1.000
_cell.angle_alpha   90.00
_cell.angle_beta   90.00
_cell.angle_gamma   90.00
#
_symmetry.space_group_name_H-M   'P 1'
#
loop_
_entity.id
_entity.type
_entity.pdbx_description
1 polymer ?
#
loop_
_entity_poly.entity_id
_entity_poly.type
_entity_poly.pdbx_seq_one_letter_code
_entity_poly.pdbx_strand_id
1 'polypeptide(L)'
;MVTNFTDSKGQPLGTPDRERLAPSITPPRLVWAPLRGHNGAKGSQELFMSCPCHHVLYHGTRGPGKTDAQVMQFRSKVGRGYGSFWRGIIFDRRYKNLDDLISKAKRWFLQFDDGVQFLKSQGDLKFVWPSGEELLFRKFSSDSDYWDYHGQEFTYIGWNELTKFATPKFYDLMMSCNRSSFVPVRHSPNLTDNDHALLASANYDLDVLGMTQGEAVANAIRVKLLPEIPLWVRSTTNPYGPGHGWVKRRFIDIAEPGVVHRVVTNVFNPRTQKREDITKTQVHIFGSYKENIYLAPEYVADLENITEENRRQAWLYGNWNITAGGAFDDLWKAEVHKIPRFKVPFTWRVSRAFDWGSTHPFSVGWWALCDGTEATMPDGRLWAPPRGTLIRISEWYGCAKDRHGQLRIGDNVGIKMSAGDIGKGIMYREKILTEEKWTPTYIEAGPADNQIEDKTQVDVDSIKLKLEGEGAYFIRSNKAPGSRKIGLQLMRDRLQASLLREGPGIYFMDNCRASLAIIPTLPRDEEDLDDIDTTAEDHIWDETRYVVLAGDTRYATKMNIQKPH
;
A
#
# COMPACT_ATOMS: atom_id res chain seq x y z
N MET A 1 -33.64 19.73 3.71
CA MET A 1 -32.62 20.53 4.38
C MET A 1 -32.02 19.76 5.49
N VAL A 2 -30.81 19.47 5.38
CA VAL A 2 -30.35 18.37 6.07
C VAL A 2 -29.27 18.70 7.01
N THR A 3 -29.45 18.17 7.98
CA THR A 3 -28.69 18.08 9.10
C THR A 3 -27.74 16.97 9.07
N ASN A 4 -26.76 17.25 9.22
CA ASN A 4 -25.50 17.01 8.74
C ASN A 4 -24.68 16.13 9.64
N PHE A 5 -24.77 16.27 10.89
CA PHE A 5 -24.27 15.37 11.91
C PHE A 5 -25.34 15.23 12.97
N THR A 6 -25.58 14.04 13.46
CA THR A 6 -26.46 13.79 14.59
C THR A 6 -25.63 13.44 15.81
N ASP A 7 -26.08 13.84 16.98
CA ASP A 7 -25.53 13.38 18.25
C ASP A 7 -25.82 11.88 18.47
N SER A 8 -25.38 11.33 19.57
CA SER A 8 -25.62 9.93 19.95
C SER A 8 -27.13 9.56 20.11
N LYS A 9 -28.02 10.56 20.06
CA LYS A 9 -29.49 10.41 20.12
C LYS A 9 -30.17 10.64 18.78
N GLY A 10 -29.37 10.78 17.68
CA GLY A 10 -29.89 11.05 16.34
C GLY A 10 -30.30 12.50 16.11
N GLN A 11 -29.99 13.43 17.05
CA GLN A 11 -30.30 14.85 16.91
C GLN A 11 -29.23 15.55 16.05
N PRO A 12 -29.64 16.49 15.19
CA PRO A 12 -28.72 17.26 14.35
C PRO A 12 -27.77 18.09 15.21
N LEU A 13 -26.47 17.93 14.93
CA LEU A 13 -25.46 18.78 15.52
C LEU A 13 -25.50 20.18 14.91
N GLY A 14 -25.61 21.19 15.80
CA GLY A 14 -25.54 22.58 15.39
C GLY A 14 -26.89 23.25 15.08
N THR A 15 -28.01 22.59 15.29
CA THR A 15 -29.29 23.31 15.39
C THR A 15 -29.59 23.61 16.86
N PRO A 16 -29.52 24.85 17.27
CA PRO A 16 -30.06 25.25 18.56
C PRO A 16 -31.56 24.92 18.60
N ASP A 17 -32.02 24.53 19.77
CA ASP A 17 -33.44 24.38 20.05
C ASP A 17 -34.15 25.69 19.60
N ARG A 18 -34.92 25.65 18.53
CA ARG A 18 -35.55 26.84 17.92
C ARG A 18 -36.44 27.60 18.90
N GLU A 19 -36.89 26.96 19.95
CA GLU A 19 -37.75 27.56 20.99
C GLU A 19 -36.98 28.45 21.97
N ARG A 20 -35.63 28.41 21.99
CA ARG A 20 -34.82 29.22 22.93
C ARG A 20 -34.09 30.38 22.27
N LEU A 21 -34.18 30.54 20.95
CA LEU A 21 -33.51 31.63 20.27
C LEU A 21 -34.39 32.88 20.22
N ALA A 22 -33.89 34.00 20.75
CA ALA A 22 -34.50 35.29 20.56
C ALA A 22 -34.65 35.60 19.06
N PRO A 23 -35.68 36.31 18.62
CA PRO A 23 -35.97 36.55 17.19
C PRO A 23 -34.87 37.27 16.39
N SER A 24 -33.84 37.76 17.08
CA SER A 24 -32.70 38.51 16.49
C SER A 24 -31.44 37.66 16.24
N ILE A 25 -31.47 36.37 16.55
CA ILE A 25 -30.27 35.53 16.36
C ILE A 25 -30.28 34.94 14.96
N THR A 26 -29.28 35.27 14.17
CA THR A 26 -29.03 34.65 12.87
C THR A 26 -28.89 33.14 13.05
N PRO A 27 -29.58 32.30 12.27
CA PRO A 27 -29.47 30.86 12.41
C PRO A 27 -28.01 30.44 12.18
N PRO A 28 -27.50 29.44 12.93
CA PRO A 28 -26.12 29.01 12.79
C PRO A 28 -25.83 28.63 11.34
N ARG A 29 -24.76 29.19 10.81
CA ARG A 29 -24.32 28.93 9.44
C ARG A 29 -23.89 27.47 9.32
N LEU A 30 -24.41 26.77 8.32
CA LEU A 30 -23.91 25.46 7.95
C LEU A 30 -22.46 25.60 7.45
N VAL A 31 -21.52 25.06 8.20
CA VAL A 31 -20.09 25.12 7.87
C VAL A 31 -19.72 24.08 6.81
N TRP A 32 -20.18 22.83 7.01
CA TRP A 32 -19.87 21.73 6.12
C TRP A 32 -20.94 20.64 6.19
N ALA A 33 -21.17 19.99 5.05
CA ALA A 33 -22.03 18.83 4.96
C ALA A 33 -21.42 17.80 3.98
N PRO A 34 -21.60 16.50 4.21
CA PRO A 34 -21.19 15.48 3.25
C PRO A 34 -21.98 15.65 1.94
N LEU A 35 -21.32 15.41 0.82
CA LEU A 35 -21.96 15.35 -0.49
C LEU A 35 -22.95 14.18 -0.51
N ARG A 36 -24.12 14.45 -1.07
CA ARG A 36 -25.20 13.47 -1.22
C ARG A 36 -25.06 12.74 -2.55
N GLY A 37 -25.54 11.50 -2.55
CA GLY A 37 -25.74 10.74 -3.77
C GLY A 37 -26.91 11.28 -4.61
N HIS A 38 -26.98 10.83 -5.85
CA HIS A 38 -28.08 11.15 -6.74
C HIS A 38 -29.37 10.36 -6.38
N ASN A 39 -30.52 10.94 -6.68
CA ASN A 39 -31.83 10.27 -6.53
C ASN A 39 -32.14 9.74 -5.11
N GLY A 40 -31.69 10.43 -4.08
CA GLY A 40 -31.99 10.05 -2.68
C GLY A 40 -31.13 8.93 -2.11
N ALA A 41 -30.20 8.37 -2.87
CA ALA A 41 -29.21 7.44 -2.35
C ALA A 41 -28.18 8.18 -1.46
N LYS A 42 -27.57 7.46 -0.50
CA LYS A 42 -26.46 8.01 0.27
C LYS A 42 -25.25 8.22 -0.65
N GLY A 43 -24.65 9.40 -0.58
CA GLY A 43 -23.39 9.67 -1.26
C GLY A 43 -22.21 8.96 -0.59
N SER A 44 -21.11 8.82 -1.32
CA SER A 44 -19.90 8.18 -0.80
C SER A 44 -19.32 8.88 0.43
N GLN A 45 -19.43 10.22 0.51
CA GLN A 45 -19.03 10.96 1.71
C GLN A 45 -19.94 10.65 2.92
N GLU A 46 -21.26 10.57 2.72
CA GLU A 46 -22.20 10.20 3.79
C GLU A 46 -21.92 8.79 4.30
N LEU A 47 -21.65 7.84 3.39
CA LEU A 47 -21.26 6.47 3.74
C LEU A 47 -19.96 6.45 4.53
N PHE A 48 -18.95 7.21 4.11
CA PHE A 48 -17.68 7.29 4.80
C PHE A 48 -17.84 7.91 6.20
N MET A 49 -18.57 9.02 6.32
CA MET A 49 -18.80 9.73 7.58
C MET A 49 -19.53 8.85 8.61
N SER A 50 -20.49 8.05 8.17
CA SER A 50 -21.31 7.20 9.03
C SER A 50 -20.74 5.80 9.26
N CYS A 51 -19.62 5.44 8.61
CA CYS A 51 -19.08 4.08 8.64
C CYS A 51 -18.46 3.73 10.01
N PRO A 52 -18.97 2.69 10.71
CA PRO A 52 -18.44 2.28 12.01
C PRO A 52 -17.25 1.33 11.93
N CYS A 53 -16.88 0.86 10.73
CA CYS A 53 -15.81 -0.13 10.55
C CYS A 53 -14.45 0.37 11.06
N HIS A 54 -13.60 -0.55 11.52
CA HIS A 54 -12.26 -0.23 12.00
C HIS A 54 -11.37 0.32 10.88
N HIS A 55 -11.33 -0.36 9.73
CA HIS A 55 -10.55 0.04 8.57
C HIS A 55 -11.46 0.45 7.43
N VAL A 56 -11.29 1.66 6.92
CA VAL A 56 -12.05 2.16 5.77
C VAL A 56 -11.10 2.72 4.74
N LEU A 57 -11.22 2.24 3.49
CA LEU A 57 -10.59 2.83 2.33
C LEU A 57 -11.63 3.63 1.53
N TYR A 58 -11.49 4.94 1.47
CA TYR A 58 -12.30 5.79 0.60
C TYR A 58 -11.52 6.06 -0.69
N HIS A 59 -11.92 5.39 -1.76
CA HIS A 59 -11.22 5.44 -3.04
C HIS A 59 -12.14 5.86 -4.19
N GLY A 60 -11.63 5.82 -5.42
CA GLY A 60 -12.41 6.11 -6.61
C GLY A 60 -11.79 7.20 -7.47
N THR A 61 -12.62 8.04 -8.09
CA THR A 61 -12.18 9.09 -9.02
C THR A 61 -11.50 10.25 -8.30
N ARG A 62 -10.89 11.16 -9.05
CA ARG A 62 -10.54 12.48 -8.51
C ARG A 62 -11.80 13.33 -8.35
N GLY A 63 -11.86 14.17 -7.32
CA GLY A 63 -12.90 15.18 -7.15
C GLY A 63 -14.06 14.88 -6.20
N PRO A 64 -14.31 13.65 -5.69
CA PRO A 64 -15.46 13.41 -4.79
C PRO A 64 -15.30 13.98 -3.37
N GLY A 65 -14.21 14.70 -3.07
CA GLY A 65 -14.01 15.31 -1.75
C GLY A 65 -13.53 14.35 -0.66
N LYS A 66 -12.76 13.32 -1.01
CA LYS A 66 -12.25 12.30 -0.08
C LYS A 66 -11.46 12.89 1.09
N THR A 67 -10.57 13.83 0.80
CA THR A 67 -9.72 14.49 1.81
C THR A 67 -10.54 15.32 2.80
N ASP A 68 -11.54 16.07 2.32
CA ASP A 68 -12.42 16.83 3.19
C ASP A 68 -13.19 15.89 4.14
N ALA A 69 -13.75 14.81 3.61
CA ALA A 69 -14.43 13.81 4.42
C ALA A 69 -13.51 13.20 5.49
N GLN A 70 -12.23 12.94 5.16
CA GLN A 70 -11.27 12.37 6.10
C GLN A 70 -11.02 13.30 7.30
N VAL A 71 -10.75 14.57 7.07
CA VAL A 71 -10.53 15.53 8.17
C VAL A 71 -11.82 15.80 8.95
N MET A 72 -12.97 15.85 8.27
CA MET A 72 -14.27 16.09 8.91
C MET A 72 -14.74 14.90 9.72
N GLN A 73 -14.39 13.67 9.35
CA GLN A 73 -14.73 12.50 10.16
C GLN A 73 -13.99 12.51 11.51
N PHE A 74 -12.71 12.87 11.54
CA PHE A 74 -12.02 13.14 12.81
C PHE A 74 -12.78 14.19 13.63
N ARG A 75 -13.09 15.33 13.00
CA ARG A 75 -13.78 16.47 13.61
C ARG A 75 -15.14 16.07 14.23
N SER A 76 -15.83 15.09 13.65
CA SER A 76 -17.16 14.65 14.13
C SER A 76 -17.20 14.13 15.57
N LYS A 77 -16.04 13.79 16.14
CA LYS A 77 -15.90 13.33 17.53
C LYS A 77 -15.34 14.38 18.48
N VAL A 78 -14.88 15.51 17.98
CA VAL A 78 -14.41 16.64 18.80
C VAL A 78 -15.57 17.21 19.60
N GLY A 79 -15.32 17.54 20.87
CA GLY A 79 -16.33 18.07 21.80
C GLY A 79 -17.39 17.05 22.22
N ARG A 80 -17.15 15.73 22.02
CA ARG A 80 -18.05 14.65 22.42
C ARG A 80 -17.77 14.09 23.80
N GLY A 81 -16.88 14.72 24.54
CA GLY A 81 -16.53 14.34 25.90
C GLY A 81 -15.37 13.35 26.01
N TYR A 82 -14.74 12.98 24.91
CA TYR A 82 -13.54 12.14 24.95
C TYR A 82 -12.27 12.92 25.31
N GLY A 83 -12.26 14.25 25.11
CA GLY A 83 -11.14 15.12 25.47
C GLY A 83 -9.82 14.65 24.84
N SER A 84 -8.75 14.68 25.63
CA SER A 84 -7.40 14.28 25.18
C SER A 84 -7.25 12.82 24.76
N PHE A 85 -8.23 11.95 25.03
CA PHE A 85 -8.23 10.58 24.54
C PHE A 85 -8.59 10.49 23.04
N TRP A 86 -9.31 11.50 22.48
CA TRP A 86 -9.57 11.58 21.05
C TRP A 86 -8.39 12.24 20.34
N ARG A 87 -7.41 11.44 20.03
CA ARG A 87 -6.15 11.87 19.40
C ARG A 87 -5.99 11.23 18.05
N GLY A 88 -5.80 12.07 17.02
CA GLY A 88 -5.65 11.64 15.64
C GLY A 88 -4.31 11.98 15.03
N ILE A 89 -3.91 11.21 14.03
CA ILE A 89 -2.76 11.48 13.19
C ILE A 89 -3.11 11.18 11.74
N ILE A 90 -2.75 12.09 10.82
CA ILE A 90 -2.90 11.87 9.38
C ILE A 90 -1.51 11.93 8.73
N PHE A 91 -1.20 10.90 7.98
CA PHE A 91 0.05 10.74 7.27
C PHE A 91 -0.07 11.08 5.78
N ASP A 92 0.97 11.70 5.23
CA ASP A 92 1.28 11.72 3.80
C ASP A 92 2.76 11.38 3.60
N ARG A 93 3.14 10.98 2.39
CA ARG A 93 4.52 10.62 2.07
C ARG A 93 5.50 11.80 2.13
N ARG A 94 5.05 13.02 1.81
CA ARG A 94 5.89 14.23 1.70
C ARG A 94 5.34 15.42 2.48
N TYR A 95 6.23 16.21 3.05
CA TYR A 95 5.84 17.46 3.74
C TYR A 95 5.04 18.42 2.84
N LYS A 96 5.44 18.59 1.57
CA LYS A 96 4.74 19.46 0.61
C LYS A 96 3.27 19.09 0.43
N ASN A 97 2.94 17.80 0.51
CA ASN A 97 1.56 17.33 0.39
C ASN A 97 0.73 17.63 1.66
N LEU A 98 1.39 17.72 2.83
CA LEU A 98 0.74 18.10 4.07
C LEU A 98 0.24 19.54 4.05
N ASP A 99 0.87 20.45 3.33
CA ASP A 99 0.45 21.85 3.24
C ASP A 99 -0.95 21.98 2.63
N ASP A 100 -1.28 21.24 1.57
CA ASP A 100 -2.63 21.22 0.98
C ASP A 100 -3.65 20.61 1.95
N LEU A 101 -3.31 19.50 2.58
CA LEU A 101 -4.16 18.81 3.56
C LEU A 101 -4.47 19.73 4.76
N ILE A 102 -3.44 20.40 5.31
CA ILE A 102 -3.59 21.35 6.40
C ILE A 102 -4.42 22.57 5.97
N SER A 103 -4.20 23.06 4.75
CA SER A 103 -4.96 24.18 4.20
C SER A 103 -6.44 23.85 4.06
N LYS A 104 -6.78 22.63 3.63
CA LYS A 104 -8.16 22.12 3.61
C LYS A 104 -8.74 22.01 5.02
N ALA A 105 -8.00 21.43 5.97
CA ALA A 105 -8.45 21.36 7.35
C ALA A 105 -8.69 22.74 7.95
N LYS A 106 -7.79 23.72 7.74
CA LYS A 106 -7.98 25.12 8.19
C LYS A 106 -9.24 25.75 7.62
N ARG A 107 -9.51 25.50 6.32
CA ARG A 107 -10.70 26.05 5.64
C ARG A 107 -11.99 25.67 6.37
N TRP A 108 -12.07 24.46 6.89
CA TRP A 108 -13.26 23.98 7.60
C TRP A 108 -13.21 24.23 9.10
N PHE A 109 -12.13 23.84 9.78
CA PHE A 109 -12.07 23.86 11.24
C PHE A 109 -12.22 25.25 11.84
N LEU A 110 -11.57 26.24 11.25
CA LEU A 110 -11.60 27.63 11.73
C LEU A 110 -12.98 28.30 11.60
N GLN A 111 -13.90 27.70 10.85
CA GLN A 111 -15.25 28.23 10.69
C GLN A 111 -16.24 27.77 11.78
N PHE A 112 -15.84 26.78 12.63
CA PHE A 112 -16.73 26.26 13.68
C PHE A 112 -16.76 27.12 14.94
N ASP A 113 -15.83 28.04 15.07
CA ASP A 113 -15.71 28.97 16.21
C ASP A 113 -15.74 28.24 17.58
N ASP A 114 -15.06 27.10 17.67
CA ASP A 114 -14.99 26.24 18.85
C ASP A 114 -13.64 26.35 19.58
N GLY A 115 -12.87 27.40 19.29
CA GLY A 115 -11.59 27.68 19.91
C GLY A 115 -10.43 26.82 19.42
N VAL A 116 -10.60 26.10 18.31
CA VAL A 116 -9.53 25.30 17.71
C VAL A 116 -8.33 26.18 17.35
N GLN A 117 -7.12 25.69 17.65
CA GLN A 117 -5.86 26.36 17.32
C GLN A 117 -5.02 25.44 16.43
N PHE A 118 -4.35 26.04 15.45
CA PHE A 118 -3.33 25.35 14.67
C PHE A 118 -1.95 25.71 15.17
N LEU A 119 -1.25 24.73 15.71
CA LEU A 119 0.12 24.89 16.20
C LEU A 119 1.09 24.49 15.08
N LYS A 120 2.06 25.40 14.82
CA LYS A 120 3.14 25.19 13.87
C LYS A 120 4.45 25.50 14.57
N SER A 121 5.14 24.47 15.03
CA SER A 121 6.52 24.55 15.52
C SER A 121 7.40 23.63 14.67
N GLN A 122 8.72 23.68 14.88
CA GLN A 122 9.66 22.84 14.15
C GLN A 122 9.36 21.35 14.41
N GLY A 123 8.72 20.71 13.43
CA GLY A 123 8.27 19.30 13.51
C GLY A 123 6.85 19.08 14.06
N ASP A 124 6.14 20.13 14.51
CA ASP A 124 4.84 19.96 15.15
C ASP A 124 3.74 20.68 14.36
N LEU A 125 3.08 19.95 13.47
CA LEU A 125 1.94 20.42 12.68
C LEU A 125 0.68 19.75 13.25
N LYS A 126 -0.12 20.48 14.06
CA LYS A 126 -1.33 19.91 14.67
C LYS A 126 -2.42 20.93 14.94
N PHE A 127 -3.66 20.47 14.93
CA PHE A 127 -4.79 21.18 15.52
C PHE A 127 -5.02 20.70 16.94
N VAL A 128 -5.35 21.64 17.83
CA VAL A 128 -5.69 21.39 19.24
C VAL A 128 -6.98 22.12 19.57
N TRP A 129 -7.87 21.44 20.27
CA TRP A 129 -9.12 21.99 20.76
C TRP A 129 -9.06 22.29 22.27
N PRO A 130 -9.84 23.27 22.77
CA PRO A 130 -9.86 23.59 24.20
C PRO A 130 -10.28 22.40 25.09
N SER A 131 -11.06 21.47 24.54
CA SER A 131 -11.48 20.23 25.21
C SER A 131 -10.38 19.16 25.27
N GLY A 132 -9.24 19.39 24.61
CA GLY A 132 -8.04 18.55 24.71
C GLY A 132 -7.81 17.58 23.53
N GLU A 133 -8.73 17.50 22.57
CA GLU A 133 -8.51 16.69 21.37
C GLU A 133 -7.38 17.25 20.49
N GLU A 134 -6.66 16.37 19.83
CA GLU A 134 -5.55 16.73 18.93
C GLU A 134 -5.61 15.98 17.60
N LEU A 135 -5.31 16.70 16.50
CA LEU A 135 -5.11 16.10 15.19
C LEU A 135 -3.73 16.50 14.64
N LEU A 136 -2.85 15.53 14.52
CA LEU A 136 -1.49 15.69 14.03
C LEU A 136 -1.42 15.43 12.53
N PHE A 137 -0.52 16.16 11.84
CA PHE A 137 -0.19 15.95 10.44
C PHE A 137 1.29 15.62 10.34
N ARG A 138 1.61 14.46 9.79
CA ARG A 138 2.99 13.96 9.78
C ARG A 138 3.38 13.37 8.43
N LYS A 139 4.64 13.57 8.10
CA LYS A 139 5.30 12.84 7.01
C LYS A 139 5.64 11.44 7.50
N PHE A 140 5.48 10.44 6.62
CA PHE A 140 5.93 9.08 6.87
C PHE A 140 6.59 8.54 5.59
N SER A 141 7.92 8.49 5.56
CA SER A 141 8.69 8.19 4.34
C SER A 141 9.73 7.10 4.52
N SER A 142 10.15 6.80 5.75
CA SER A 142 11.20 5.82 6.05
C SER A 142 10.84 4.97 7.28
N ASP A 143 11.48 3.82 7.41
CA ASP A 143 11.28 2.91 8.56
C ASP A 143 11.63 3.58 9.90
N SER A 144 12.57 4.52 9.90
CA SER A 144 12.96 5.27 11.10
C SER A 144 11.82 6.14 11.60
N ASP A 145 10.94 6.64 10.74
CA ASP A 145 9.85 7.53 11.14
C ASP A 145 8.85 6.83 12.09
N TYR A 146 8.75 5.49 12.03
CA TYR A 146 7.90 4.72 12.95
C TYR A 146 8.32 4.88 14.42
N TRP A 147 9.62 4.95 14.69
CA TRP A 147 10.12 5.01 16.05
C TRP A 147 9.73 6.31 16.78
N ASP A 148 9.42 7.37 16.03
CA ASP A 148 8.90 8.63 16.59
C ASP A 148 7.49 8.45 17.19
N TYR A 149 6.75 7.42 16.76
CA TYR A 149 5.37 7.13 17.19
C TYR A 149 5.26 5.89 18.06
N HIS A 150 6.31 5.08 18.12
CA HIS A 150 6.31 3.85 18.91
C HIS A 150 5.93 4.12 20.38
N GLY A 151 4.93 3.38 20.86
CA GLY A 151 4.41 3.56 22.23
C GLY A 151 3.33 4.63 22.38
N GLN A 152 3.08 5.48 21.37
CA GLN A 152 2.01 6.47 21.41
C GLN A 152 0.63 5.84 21.17
N GLU A 153 -0.43 6.59 21.52
CA GLU A 153 -1.82 6.18 21.34
C GLU A 153 -2.51 7.11 20.37
N PHE A 154 -3.16 6.53 19.34
CA PHE A 154 -3.98 7.24 18.38
C PHE A 154 -5.28 6.50 18.16
N THR A 155 -6.39 7.13 18.48
CA THR A 155 -7.74 6.61 18.22
C THR A 155 -8.15 6.76 16.78
N TYR A 156 -7.54 7.71 16.07
CA TYR A 156 -7.76 7.97 14.66
C TYR A 156 -6.41 7.98 13.90
N ILE A 157 -6.25 7.08 12.93
CA ILE A 157 -5.09 7.06 12.02
C ILE A 157 -5.59 7.30 10.61
N GLY A 158 -5.17 8.41 10.00
CA GLY A 158 -5.47 8.77 8.62
C GLY A 158 -4.30 8.50 7.69
N TRP A 159 -4.58 7.97 6.50
CA TRP A 159 -3.61 7.83 5.40
C TRP A 159 -4.13 8.62 4.21
N ASN A 160 -3.45 9.72 3.89
CA ASN A 160 -3.80 10.51 2.72
C ASN A 160 -3.09 9.95 1.49
N GLU A 161 -3.88 9.61 0.46
CA GLU A 161 -3.39 8.96 -0.77
C GLU A 161 -2.56 7.69 -0.49
N LEU A 162 -3.21 6.65 0.05
CA LEU A 162 -2.57 5.41 0.52
C LEU A 162 -1.71 4.72 -0.55
N THR A 163 -2.05 4.85 -1.83
CA THR A 163 -1.26 4.30 -2.94
C THR A 163 0.10 4.98 -3.14
N LYS A 164 0.40 6.10 -2.47
CA LYS A 164 1.74 6.68 -2.44
C LYS A 164 2.74 5.84 -1.64
N PHE A 165 2.28 4.95 -0.78
CA PHE A 165 3.12 4.06 0.02
C PHE A 165 3.32 2.75 -0.74
N ALA A 166 4.54 2.50 -1.20
CA ALA A 166 4.86 1.37 -2.08
C ALA A 166 4.60 0.00 -1.44
N THR A 167 4.71 -0.11 -0.11
CA THR A 167 4.48 -1.36 0.64
C THR A 167 3.50 -1.15 1.81
N PRO A 168 2.84 -2.21 2.32
CA PRO A 168 1.95 -2.13 3.47
C PRO A 168 2.68 -1.94 4.81
N LYS A 169 4.01 -2.01 4.84
CA LYS A 169 4.81 -2.06 6.07
C LYS A 169 4.47 -0.96 7.06
N PHE A 170 4.41 0.29 6.60
CA PHE A 170 4.11 1.43 7.47
C PHE A 170 2.68 1.38 8.00
N TYR A 171 1.75 1.00 7.13
CA TYR A 171 0.36 0.81 7.51
C TYR A 171 0.25 -0.21 8.64
N ASP A 172 0.91 -1.36 8.52
CA ASP A 172 0.84 -2.44 9.50
C ASP A 172 1.58 -2.10 10.81
N LEU A 173 2.73 -1.44 10.76
CA LEU A 173 3.46 -0.98 11.95
C LEU A 173 2.62 -0.04 12.81
N MET A 174 1.92 0.91 12.19
CA MET A 174 1.10 1.89 12.90
C MET A 174 -0.14 1.28 13.57
N MET A 175 -0.51 0.04 13.25
CA MET A 175 -1.62 -0.66 13.95
C MET A 175 -1.31 -0.90 15.43
N SER A 176 -0.04 -0.97 15.82
CA SER A 176 0.38 -1.06 17.22
C SER A 176 0.09 0.22 18.02
N CYS A 177 -0.04 1.34 17.33
CA CYS A 177 -0.36 2.66 17.91
C CYS A 177 -1.87 2.96 17.86
N ASN A 178 -2.69 2.17 17.15
CA ASN A 178 -4.15 2.35 17.08
C ASN A 178 -4.81 1.76 18.33
N ARG A 179 -4.75 2.48 19.42
CA ARG A 179 -5.19 2.08 20.74
C ARG A 179 -5.65 3.28 21.58
N SER A 180 -6.30 3.02 22.71
CA SER A 180 -6.70 4.05 23.68
C SER A 180 -6.71 3.50 25.09
N SER A 181 -6.35 4.33 26.04
CA SER A 181 -6.50 4.10 27.48
C SER A 181 -7.85 4.61 28.03
N PHE A 182 -8.75 5.09 27.19
CA PHE A 182 -10.08 5.52 27.60
C PHE A 182 -10.91 4.35 28.14
N VAL A 183 -11.47 4.56 29.33
CA VAL A 183 -12.37 3.60 29.99
C VAL A 183 -13.66 4.33 30.36
N PRO A 184 -14.83 3.98 29.81
CA PRO A 184 -16.07 4.72 30.03
C PRO A 184 -16.41 4.95 31.50
N VAL A 185 -16.34 3.93 32.35
CA VAL A 185 -16.64 4.01 33.79
C VAL A 185 -15.65 4.86 34.60
N ARG A 186 -14.53 5.28 34.02
CA ARG A 186 -13.51 6.13 34.68
C ARG A 186 -13.45 7.53 34.10
N HIS A 187 -13.70 7.66 32.80
CA HIS A 187 -13.36 8.87 32.04
C HIS A 187 -14.56 9.58 31.42
N SER A 188 -15.81 9.08 31.62
CA SER A 188 -17.00 9.77 31.13
C SER A 188 -17.21 11.09 31.87
N PRO A 189 -17.34 12.23 31.16
CA PRO A 189 -17.35 13.56 31.81
C PRO A 189 -18.61 13.85 32.61
N ASN A 190 -19.67 13.06 32.45
CA ASN A 190 -20.96 13.26 33.16
C ASN A 190 -21.01 12.49 34.50
N LEU A 191 -19.95 11.78 34.86
CA LEU A 191 -19.87 11.12 36.17
C LEU A 191 -19.56 12.15 37.25
N THR A 192 -20.30 12.06 38.36
CA THR A 192 -20.07 12.87 39.56
C THR A 192 -19.09 12.18 40.51
N ASP A 193 -18.56 12.90 41.50
CA ASP A 193 -17.67 12.33 42.51
C ASP A 193 -18.36 11.17 43.28
N ASN A 194 -19.66 11.25 43.49
CA ASN A 194 -20.43 10.17 44.09
C ASN A 194 -20.53 8.94 43.17
N ASP A 195 -20.72 9.13 41.88
CA ASP A 195 -20.69 8.02 40.90
C ASP A 195 -19.30 7.35 40.90
N HIS A 196 -18.22 8.12 40.94
CA HIS A 196 -16.87 7.58 41.04
C HIS A 196 -16.64 6.80 42.35
N ALA A 197 -17.14 7.30 43.48
CA ALA A 197 -17.02 6.58 44.74
C ALA A 197 -17.78 5.24 44.72
N LEU A 198 -18.99 5.22 44.16
CA LEU A 198 -19.79 4.01 43.98
C LEU A 198 -19.11 3.01 43.05
N LEU A 199 -18.63 3.48 41.90
CA LEU A 199 -17.88 2.65 40.93
C LEU A 199 -16.59 2.09 41.54
N ALA A 200 -15.87 2.87 42.32
CA ALA A 200 -14.64 2.43 42.98
C ALA A 200 -14.92 1.31 43.99
N SER A 201 -16.02 1.39 44.74
CA SER A 201 -16.46 0.34 45.70
C SER A 201 -16.77 -1.00 45.02
N ALA A 202 -17.12 -0.96 43.73
CA ALA A 202 -17.42 -2.12 42.90
C ALA A 202 -16.26 -2.44 41.91
N ASN A 203 -15.04 -1.97 42.16
CA ASN A 203 -13.88 -2.13 41.28
C ASN A 203 -14.13 -1.69 39.81
N TYR A 204 -14.96 -0.66 39.64
CA TYR A 204 -15.40 -0.15 38.33
C TYR A 204 -16.17 -1.17 37.47
N ASP A 205 -16.81 -2.13 38.12
CA ASP A 205 -17.69 -3.12 37.49
C ASP A 205 -19.15 -2.78 37.77
N LEU A 206 -19.92 -2.46 36.73
CA LEU A 206 -21.32 -2.09 36.84
C LEU A 206 -22.25 -3.24 37.27
N ASP A 207 -21.88 -4.48 36.94
CA ASP A 207 -22.66 -5.64 37.31
C ASP A 207 -22.46 -5.94 38.81
N VAL A 208 -21.24 -5.80 39.30
CA VAL A 208 -20.93 -5.87 40.74
C VAL A 208 -21.63 -4.73 41.48
N LEU A 209 -21.64 -3.51 40.93
CA LEU A 209 -22.38 -2.38 41.51
C LEU A 209 -23.88 -2.66 41.58
N GLY A 210 -24.47 -3.22 40.51
CA GLY A 210 -25.89 -3.61 40.49
C GLY A 210 -26.25 -4.64 41.55
N MET A 211 -25.32 -5.56 41.85
CA MET A 211 -25.51 -6.56 42.92
C MET A 211 -25.41 -5.95 44.34
N THR A 212 -24.54 -4.95 44.54
CA THR A 212 -24.24 -4.39 45.86
C THR A 212 -25.09 -3.19 46.22
N GLN A 213 -25.40 -2.32 45.28
CA GLN A 213 -26.13 -1.05 45.47
C GLN A 213 -27.51 -1.05 44.80
N GLY A 214 -27.83 -2.07 44.03
CA GLY A 214 -29.04 -2.21 43.26
C GLY A 214 -28.95 -1.78 41.81
N GLU A 215 -29.72 -2.48 40.97
CA GLU A 215 -29.68 -2.29 39.49
C GLU A 215 -30.16 -0.88 39.07
N ALA A 216 -31.03 -0.25 39.84
CA ALA A 216 -31.47 1.12 39.57
C ALA A 216 -30.30 2.12 39.65
N VAL A 217 -29.39 1.94 40.61
CA VAL A 217 -28.18 2.78 40.77
C VAL A 217 -27.22 2.51 39.61
N ALA A 218 -26.96 1.26 39.29
CA ALA A 218 -26.10 0.88 38.16
C ALA A 218 -26.63 1.47 36.83
N ASN A 219 -27.96 1.41 36.61
CA ASN A 219 -28.58 1.97 35.41
C ASN A 219 -28.51 3.50 35.37
N ALA A 220 -28.68 4.18 36.52
CA ALA A 220 -28.51 5.63 36.61
C ALA A 220 -27.06 6.07 36.21
N ILE A 221 -26.06 5.25 36.51
CA ILE A 221 -24.69 5.49 36.07
C ILE A 221 -24.51 5.12 34.60
N ARG A 222 -25.03 3.98 34.10
CA ARG A 222 -24.91 3.56 32.69
C ARG A 222 -25.35 4.66 31.72
N VAL A 223 -26.41 5.39 31.99
CA VAL A 223 -26.90 6.47 31.11
C VAL A 223 -25.97 7.68 31.04
N LYS A 224 -25.04 7.83 31.99
CA LYS A 224 -24.05 8.91 32.03
C LYS A 224 -22.77 8.53 31.27
N LEU A 225 -22.58 7.24 30.97
CA LEU A 225 -21.35 6.77 30.31
C LEU A 225 -21.34 7.15 28.85
N LEU A 226 -20.15 7.55 28.37
CA LEU A 226 -19.86 7.56 26.95
C LEU A 226 -19.67 6.12 26.45
N PRO A 227 -19.98 5.86 25.16
CA PRO A 227 -19.59 4.61 24.53
C PRO A 227 -18.08 4.44 24.51
N GLU A 228 -17.61 3.21 24.29
CA GLU A 228 -16.21 2.94 24.01
C GLU A 228 -15.71 3.86 22.90
N ILE A 229 -14.50 4.37 23.06
CA ILE A 229 -13.89 5.25 22.07
C ILE A 229 -13.58 4.45 20.80
N PRO A 230 -14.02 4.89 19.62
CA PRO A 230 -13.76 4.14 18.41
C PRO A 230 -12.28 4.19 18.02
N LEU A 231 -11.75 3.06 17.58
CA LEU A 231 -10.43 2.95 17.00
C LEU A 231 -10.56 2.90 15.47
N TRP A 232 -10.23 3.98 14.81
CA TRP A 232 -10.46 4.15 13.38
C TRP A 232 -9.18 4.30 12.58
N VAL A 233 -9.07 3.52 11.49
CA VAL A 233 -8.07 3.71 10.44
C VAL A 233 -8.79 4.13 9.17
N ARG A 234 -8.44 5.30 8.64
CA ARG A 234 -9.14 5.98 7.55
C ARG A 234 -8.19 6.33 6.45
N SER A 235 -8.31 5.66 5.33
CA SER A 235 -7.44 5.85 4.18
C SER A 235 -8.19 6.46 3.02
N THR A 236 -7.56 7.39 2.32
CA THR A 236 -8.07 7.93 1.05
C THR A 236 -7.10 7.60 -0.06
N THR A 237 -7.58 7.36 -1.28
CA THR A 237 -6.71 7.17 -2.45
C THR A 237 -7.44 7.25 -3.78
N ASN A 238 -6.66 7.32 -4.85
CA ASN A 238 -7.05 6.95 -6.21
C ASN A 238 -6.33 5.66 -6.61
N PRO A 239 -6.80 4.92 -7.62
CA PRO A 239 -6.17 3.66 -8.04
C PRO A 239 -4.78 3.79 -8.68
N TYR A 240 -4.10 4.91 -8.59
CA TYR A 240 -2.82 5.19 -9.26
C TYR A 240 -1.74 5.51 -8.23
N GLY A 241 -0.59 4.84 -8.32
CA GLY A 241 0.56 5.06 -7.45
C GLY A 241 1.34 3.78 -7.15
N PRO A 242 2.54 3.89 -6.56
CA PRO A 242 3.44 2.76 -6.31
C PRO A 242 2.82 1.66 -5.43
N GLY A 243 1.93 2.01 -4.52
CA GLY A 243 1.22 1.08 -3.64
C GLY A 243 -0.03 0.44 -4.23
N HIS A 244 -0.36 0.70 -5.51
CA HIS A 244 -1.56 0.18 -6.16
C HIS A 244 -1.80 -1.31 -5.90
N GLY A 245 -0.79 -2.13 -6.10
CA GLY A 245 -0.92 -3.59 -6.01
C GLY A 245 -1.30 -4.10 -4.62
N TRP A 246 -0.62 -3.63 -3.56
CA TRP A 246 -0.94 -4.08 -2.21
C TRP A 246 -2.26 -3.52 -1.68
N VAL A 247 -2.60 -2.25 -2.02
CA VAL A 247 -3.88 -1.63 -1.64
C VAL A 247 -5.03 -2.36 -2.32
N LYS A 248 -4.89 -2.70 -3.62
CA LYS A 248 -5.86 -3.48 -4.36
C LYS A 248 -6.11 -4.83 -3.69
N ARG A 249 -5.07 -5.63 -3.44
CA ARG A 249 -5.20 -6.93 -2.78
C ARG A 249 -5.82 -6.83 -1.39
N ARG A 250 -5.44 -5.82 -0.63
CA ARG A 250 -5.89 -5.68 0.77
C ARG A 250 -7.34 -5.23 0.90
N PHE A 251 -7.83 -4.37 0.00
CA PHE A 251 -9.13 -3.73 0.16
C PHE A 251 -10.11 -4.05 -0.97
N ILE A 252 -9.64 -4.05 -2.22
CA ILE A 252 -10.53 -4.10 -3.40
C ILE A 252 -10.89 -5.53 -3.77
N ASP A 253 -9.89 -6.42 -3.83
CA ASP A 253 -10.08 -7.80 -4.31
C ASP A 253 -10.80 -8.72 -3.29
N ILE A 254 -11.05 -8.25 -2.07
CA ILE A 254 -11.65 -9.07 -1.00
C ILE A 254 -13.17 -8.97 -0.91
N ALA A 255 -13.78 -7.89 -1.40
CA ALA A 255 -15.23 -7.67 -1.35
C ALA A 255 -15.63 -6.56 -2.32
N GLU A 256 -16.92 -6.46 -2.64
CA GLU A 256 -17.48 -5.35 -3.40
C GLU A 256 -17.53 -4.05 -2.58
N PRO A 257 -17.59 -2.85 -3.23
CA PRO A 257 -17.72 -1.59 -2.52
C PRO A 257 -18.91 -1.56 -1.54
N GLY A 258 -18.66 -1.14 -0.31
CA GLY A 258 -19.68 -1.07 0.73
C GLY A 258 -19.94 -2.39 1.48
N VAL A 259 -19.37 -3.50 1.02
CA VAL A 259 -19.51 -4.80 1.70
C VAL A 259 -18.46 -4.94 2.80
N VAL A 260 -18.92 -5.20 4.02
CA VAL A 260 -18.03 -5.30 5.19
C VAL A 260 -17.35 -6.66 5.25
N HIS A 261 -16.03 -6.65 5.14
CA HIS A 261 -15.19 -7.82 5.40
C HIS A 261 -14.88 -7.91 6.91
N ARG A 262 -14.99 -9.12 7.49
CA ARG A 262 -14.77 -9.38 8.91
C ARG A 262 -13.58 -10.29 9.09
N VAL A 263 -12.62 -9.85 9.90
CA VAL A 263 -11.45 -10.65 10.30
C VAL A 263 -11.60 -10.99 11.78
N VAL A 264 -11.80 -12.27 12.06
CA VAL A 264 -11.90 -12.78 13.45
C VAL A 264 -10.52 -13.28 13.88
N THR A 265 -10.08 -12.82 15.04
CA THR A 265 -8.80 -13.24 15.62
C THR A 265 -9.02 -13.66 17.06
N ASN A 266 -8.62 -14.88 17.41
CA ASN A 266 -8.71 -15.38 18.79
C ASN A 266 -7.54 -14.82 19.60
N VAL A 267 -7.83 -13.96 20.56
CA VAL A 267 -6.83 -13.26 21.40
C VAL A 267 -7.07 -13.53 22.89
N PHE A 268 -6.01 -13.41 23.68
CA PHE A 268 -6.13 -13.38 25.13
C PHE A 268 -6.64 -11.99 25.56
N ASN A 269 -7.78 -11.95 26.24
CA ASN A 269 -8.31 -10.70 26.79
C ASN A 269 -7.86 -10.57 28.26
N PRO A 270 -6.99 -9.60 28.58
CA PRO A 270 -6.49 -9.43 29.94
C PRO A 270 -7.56 -8.97 30.95
N ARG A 271 -8.71 -8.42 30.50
CA ARG A 271 -9.82 -8.04 31.38
C ARG A 271 -10.60 -9.26 31.86
N THR A 272 -10.89 -10.19 30.97
CA THR A 272 -11.67 -11.41 31.28
C THR A 272 -10.79 -12.61 31.63
N GLN A 273 -9.47 -12.50 31.45
CA GLN A 273 -8.48 -13.58 31.64
C GLN A 273 -8.79 -14.83 30.77
N LYS A 274 -9.48 -14.64 29.64
CA LYS A 274 -9.87 -15.71 28.72
C LYS A 274 -9.44 -15.39 27.30
N ARG A 275 -9.40 -16.40 26.46
CA ARG A 275 -9.27 -16.22 25.02
C ARG A 275 -10.64 -15.96 24.42
N GLU A 276 -10.74 -14.91 23.61
CA GLU A 276 -11.99 -14.44 23.01
C GLU A 276 -11.76 -14.14 21.53
N ASP A 277 -12.82 -14.25 20.76
CA ASP A 277 -12.80 -13.91 19.35
C ASP A 277 -13.08 -12.41 19.17
N ILE A 278 -12.06 -11.68 18.75
CA ILE A 278 -12.18 -10.25 18.43
C ILE A 278 -12.34 -10.09 16.92
N THR A 279 -13.42 -9.40 16.54
CA THR A 279 -13.73 -9.11 15.14
C THR A 279 -13.27 -7.71 14.77
N LYS A 280 -12.32 -7.60 13.83
CA LYS A 280 -12.02 -6.35 13.13
C LYS A 280 -12.77 -6.29 11.81
N THR A 281 -13.30 -5.11 11.49
CA THR A 281 -14.10 -4.88 10.28
C THR A 281 -13.34 -4.00 9.32
N GLN A 282 -13.42 -4.33 8.03
CA GLN A 282 -12.82 -3.60 6.95
C GLN A 282 -13.82 -3.40 5.82
N VAL A 283 -13.78 -2.22 5.18
CA VAL A 283 -14.64 -1.91 4.04
C VAL A 283 -13.94 -0.92 3.12
N HIS A 284 -14.25 -0.97 1.84
CA HIS A 284 -13.90 0.10 0.92
C HIS A 284 -15.14 0.77 0.35
N ILE A 285 -15.04 2.08 0.12
CA ILE A 285 -16.13 2.93 -0.36
C ILE A 285 -15.66 3.61 -1.65
N PHE A 286 -16.42 3.46 -2.72
CA PHE A 286 -16.14 4.08 -3.99
C PHE A 286 -16.82 5.44 -4.08
N GLY A 287 -16.05 6.50 -4.40
CA GLY A 287 -16.54 7.84 -4.67
C GLY A 287 -16.30 8.29 -6.09
N SER A 288 -17.32 8.85 -6.69
CA SER A 288 -17.27 9.40 -8.04
C SER A 288 -17.26 10.93 -8.03
N TYR A 289 -16.48 11.54 -8.94
CA TYR A 289 -16.53 13.00 -9.15
C TYR A 289 -17.95 13.50 -9.49
N LYS A 290 -18.78 12.63 -10.07
CA LYS A 290 -20.19 12.93 -10.41
C LYS A 290 -21.06 13.25 -9.20
N GLU A 291 -20.63 12.86 -7.99
CA GLU A 291 -21.34 13.18 -6.76
C GLU A 291 -21.05 14.62 -6.29
N ASN A 292 -19.98 15.23 -6.80
CA ASN A 292 -19.55 16.56 -6.36
C ASN A 292 -20.07 17.67 -7.28
N ILE A 293 -21.22 18.17 -6.95
CA ILE A 293 -21.90 19.26 -7.70
C ILE A 293 -21.15 20.60 -7.67
N TYR A 294 -20.09 20.73 -6.87
CA TYR A 294 -19.29 21.94 -6.74
C TYR A 294 -18.01 21.93 -7.60
N LEU A 295 -17.79 20.85 -8.36
CA LEU A 295 -16.66 20.80 -9.29
C LEU A 295 -16.90 21.74 -10.48
N ALA A 296 -15.87 22.51 -10.81
CA ALA A 296 -15.89 23.33 -12.01
C ALA A 296 -15.91 22.42 -13.26
N PRO A 297 -16.75 22.71 -14.28
CA PRO A 297 -16.78 21.93 -15.52
C PRO A 297 -15.42 21.86 -16.21
N GLU A 298 -14.61 22.91 -16.14
CA GLU A 298 -13.27 22.99 -16.70
C GLU A 298 -12.34 21.91 -16.08
N TYR A 299 -12.43 21.69 -14.76
CA TYR A 299 -11.68 20.63 -14.09
C TYR A 299 -12.09 19.24 -14.59
N VAL A 300 -13.37 19.01 -14.84
CA VAL A 300 -13.85 17.75 -15.40
C VAL A 300 -13.33 17.56 -16.82
N ALA A 301 -13.36 18.63 -17.63
CA ALA A 301 -12.80 18.59 -18.98
C ALA A 301 -11.31 18.24 -18.99
N ASP A 302 -10.52 18.78 -18.04
CA ASP A 302 -9.10 18.42 -17.89
C ASP A 302 -8.91 16.94 -17.54
N LEU A 303 -9.79 16.37 -16.71
CA LEU A 303 -9.75 14.94 -16.40
C LEU A 303 -10.10 14.07 -17.62
N GLU A 304 -11.07 14.47 -18.41
CA GLU A 304 -11.49 13.75 -19.63
C GLU A 304 -10.43 13.82 -20.74
N ASN A 305 -9.67 14.91 -20.80
CA ASN A 305 -8.62 15.15 -21.80
C ASN A 305 -7.26 14.50 -21.41
N ILE A 306 -7.17 13.74 -20.32
CA ILE A 306 -5.95 13.01 -19.98
C ILE A 306 -5.63 12.01 -21.09
N THR A 307 -4.48 12.20 -21.73
CA THR A 307 -4.03 11.37 -22.87
C THR A 307 -3.46 10.02 -22.47
N GLU A 308 -2.89 9.92 -21.26
CA GLU A 308 -2.38 8.66 -20.73
C GLU A 308 -3.53 7.78 -20.23
N GLU A 309 -3.79 6.68 -20.95
CA GLU A 309 -4.98 5.84 -20.73
C GLU A 309 -5.05 5.27 -19.30
N ASN A 310 -3.95 4.72 -18.77
CA ASN A 310 -3.96 4.15 -17.41
C ASN A 310 -4.27 5.21 -16.33
N ARG A 311 -3.73 6.42 -16.49
CA ARG A 311 -4.02 7.54 -15.60
C ARG A 311 -5.46 8.02 -15.74
N ARG A 312 -5.98 8.07 -16.97
CA ARG A 312 -7.39 8.40 -17.24
C ARG A 312 -8.32 7.37 -16.61
N GLN A 313 -8.05 6.08 -16.78
CA GLN A 313 -8.80 4.99 -16.15
C GLN A 313 -8.79 5.10 -14.62
N ALA A 314 -7.65 5.45 -14.02
CA ALA A 314 -7.55 5.61 -12.57
C ALA A 314 -8.27 6.85 -12.05
N TRP A 315 -8.04 8.01 -12.68
CA TRP A 315 -8.47 9.30 -12.11
C TRP A 315 -9.88 9.69 -12.48
N LEU A 316 -10.33 9.35 -13.71
CA LEU A 316 -11.66 9.65 -14.19
C LEU A 316 -12.66 8.54 -13.88
N TYR A 317 -12.24 7.27 -13.97
CA TYR A 317 -13.15 6.12 -13.78
C TYR A 317 -12.92 5.38 -12.45
N GLY A 318 -11.81 5.62 -11.75
CA GLY A 318 -11.51 4.92 -10.50
C GLY A 318 -11.21 3.44 -10.68
N ASN A 319 -10.77 3.06 -11.88
CA ASN A 319 -10.54 1.66 -12.26
C ASN A 319 -9.26 1.11 -11.62
N TRP A 320 -9.39 0.00 -10.88
CA TRP A 320 -8.27 -0.73 -10.27
C TRP A 320 -7.67 -1.80 -11.18
N ASN A 321 -8.31 -2.12 -12.30
CA ASN A 321 -7.80 -3.11 -13.25
C ASN A 321 -6.93 -2.43 -14.31
N ILE A 322 -5.92 -1.72 -13.85
CA ILE A 322 -4.95 -0.99 -14.66
C ILE A 322 -3.54 -1.38 -14.26
N THR A 323 -2.59 -1.18 -15.14
CA THR A 323 -1.17 -1.15 -14.78
C THR A 323 -0.86 0.28 -14.34
N ALA A 324 -0.72 0.50 -13.03
CA ALA A 324 -0.73 1.86 -12.50
C ALA A 324 0.64 2.31 -12.01
N GLY A 325 1.08 3.49 -12.47
CA GLY A 325 2.22 4.23 -11.93
C GLY A 325 3.57 3.56 -12.11
N GLY A 326 3.66 2.61 -13.02
CA GLY A 326 4.88 1.85 -13.27
C GLY A 326 5.82 2.49 -14.29
N ALA A 327 7.08 2.14 -14.19
CA ALA A 327 8.11 2.56 -15.16
C ALA A 327 7.85 2.02 -16.57
N PHE A 328 6.98 1.02 -16.69
CA PHE A 328 6.67 0.28 -17.92
C PHE A 328 5.19 0.25 -18.26
N ASP A 329 4.34 1.01 -17.60
CA ASP A 329 2.88 0.97 -17.73
C ASP A 329 2.37 1.38 -19.12
N ASP A 330 3.12 2.22 -19.84
CA ASP A 330 2.87 2.62 -21.21
C ASP A 330 3.27 1.54 -22.25
N LEU A 331 4.21 0.67 -21.92
CA LEU A 331 4.77 -0.35 -22.82
C LEU A 331 4.34 -1.78 -22.48
N TRP A 332 4.10 -2.08 -21.21
CA TRP A 332 3.73 -3.43 -20.80
C TRP A 332 2.30 -3.78 -21.27
N LYS A 333 2.20 -4.89 -22.03
CA LYS A 333 0.95 -5.52 -22.41
C LYS A 333 1.03 -7.01 -22.08
N ALA A 334 0.15 -7.49 -21.20
CA ALA A 334 0.18 -8.87 -20.74
C ALA A 334 -0.02 -9.86 -21.91
N GLU A 335 -0.88 -9.52 -22.87
CA GLU A 335 -1.16 -10.30 -24.06
C GLU A 335 0.03 -10.42 -25.04
N VAL A 336 1.06 -9.58 -24.89
CA VAL A 336 2.28 -9.60 -25.69
C VAL A 336 3.46 -10.15 -24.91
N HIS A 337 3.71 -9.61 -23.71
CA HIS A 337 4.95 -9.87 -22.96
C HIS A 337 4.87 -11.13 -22.08
N LYS A 338 3.65 -11.60 -21.75
CA LYS A 338 3.44 -12.89 -21.11
C LYS A 338 3.20 -13.95 -22.18
N ILE A 339 4.01 -14.99 -22.20
CA ILE A 339 3.93 -16.08 -23.16
C ILE A 339 3.74 -17.42 -22.45
N PRO A 340 3.09 -18.40 -23.09
CA PRO A 340 2.96 -19.75 -22.57
C PRO A 340 4.35 -20.37 -22.36
N ARG A 341 4.49 -21.22 -21.34
CA ARG A 341 5.73 -21.97 -21.09
C ARG A 341 5.97 -22.98 -22.21
N PHE A 342 7.17 -22.98 -22.79
CA PHE A 342 7.59 -23.92 -23.82
C PHE A 342 9.01 -24.46 -23.53
N LYS A 343 9.41 -25.54 -24.19
CA LYS A 343 10.75 -26.12 -24.08
C LYS A 343 11.74 -25.29 -24.90
N VAL A 344 12.76 -24.79 -24.23
CA VAL A 344 13.78 -23.95 -24.88
C VAL A 344 14.59 -24.76 -25.88
N PRO A 345 14.75 -24.29 -27.14
CA PRO A 345 15.60 -24.96 -28.12
C PRO A 345 17.03 -25.15 -27.61
N PHE A 346 17.64 -26.28 -27.96
CA PHE A 346 19.01 -26.60 -27.48
C PHE A 346 20.10 -25.64 -28.00
N THR A 347 19.83 -24.92 -29.07
CA THR A 347 20.73 -23.91 -29.63
C THR A 347 20.72 -22.58 -28.86
N TRP A 348 19.65 -22.33 -28.09
CA TRP A 348 19.55 -21.09 -27.32
C TRP A 348 20.38 -21.20 -26.05
N ARG A 349 21.13 -20.14 -25.77
CA ARG A 349 21.90 -20.06 -24.53
C ARG A 349 20.96 -19.76 -23.35
N VAL A 350 21.16 -20.49 -22.27
CA VAL A 350 20.43 -20.26 -21.02
C VAL A 350 21.42 -19.87 -19.93
N SER A 351 21.13 -18.81 -19.20
CA SER A 351 21.94 -18.37 -18.07
C SER A 351 21.06 -18.07 -16.86
N ARG A 352 21.65 -18.16 -15.65
CA ARG A 352 21.02 -17.69 -14.42
C ARG A 352 21.44 -16.26 -14.11
N ALA A 353 20.57 -15.52 -13.42
CA ALA A 353 20.92 -14.23 -12.83
C ALA A 353 20.42 -14.17 -11.39
N PHE A 354 21.02 -13.30 -10.58
CA PHE A 354 20.76 -13.29 -9.16
C PHE A 354 20.82 -11.87 -8.56
N ASP A 355 19.80 -11.51 -7.79
CA ASP A 355 19.84 -10.38 -6.88
C ASP A 355 19.72 -10.88 -5.43
N TRP A 356 20.67 -10.45 -4.58
CA TRP A 356 20.77 -10.92 -3.21
C TRP A 356 19.75 -10.22 -2.31
N GLY A 357 19.10 -10.99 -1.44
CA GLY A 357 18.25 -10.50 -0.36
C GLY A 357 18.19 -11.50 0.80
N SER A 358 18.07 -10.99 2.01
CA SER A 358 17.89 -11.79 3.23
C SER A 358 16.63 -11.35 3.98
N THR A 359 16.61 -10.14 4.55
CA THR A 359 15.40 -9.52 5.13
C THR A 359 14.40 -9.09 4.06
N HIS A 360 14.91 -8.70 2.91
CA HIS A 360 14.17 -8.50 1.67
C HIS A 360 14.23 -9.76 0.80
N PRO A 361 13.32 -9.95 -0.16
CA PRO A 361 13.35 -11.08 -1.05
C PRO A 361 14.65 -11.12 -1.88
N PHE A 362 15.15 -12.31 -2.17
CA PHE A 362 16.13 -12.49 -3.25
C PHE A 362 15.41 -12.84 -4.55
N SER A 363 16.06 -12.58 -5.69
CA SER A 363 15.56 -12.98 -7.01
C SER A 363 16.57 -13.85 -7.74
N VAL A 364 16.14 -15.03 -8.18
CA VAL A 364 16.87 -15.87 -9.14
C VAL A 364 16.03 -15.98 -10.39
N GLY A 365 16.59 -15.58 -11.53
CA GLY A 365 15.96 -15.71 -12.84
C GLY A 365 16.76 -16.60 -13.77
N TRP A 366 16.08 -17.48 -14.50
CA TRP A 366 16.69 -18.24 -15.61
C TRP A 366 16.23 -17.63 -16.92
N TRP A 367 17.20 -17.29 -17.77
CA TRP A 367 16.98 -16.50 -18.97
C TRP A 367 17.51 -17.22 -20.20
N ALA A 368 16.66 -17.35 -21.21
CA ALA A 368 17.06 -17.80 -22.54
C ALA A 368 17.39 -16.59 -23.43
N LEU A 369 18.50 -16.68 -24.15
CA LEU A 369 18.90 -15.76 -25.20
C LEU A 369 18.68 -16.41 -26.55
N CYS A 370 17.69 -15.94 -27.28
CA CYS A 370 17.32 -16.47 -28.60
C CYS A 370 18.42 -16.21 -29.64
N ASP A 371 18.73 -17.22 -30.44
CA ASP A 371 19.69 -17.13 -31.54
C ASP A 371 19.02 -16.89 -32.92
N GLY A 372 17.70 -16.78 -32.95
CA GLY A 372 16.88 -16.60 -34.15
C GLY A 372 16.33 -17.91 -34.73
N THR A 373 16.64 -19.06 -34.13
CA THR A 373 16.00 -20.33 -34.50
C THR A 373 14.60 -20.48 -33.93
N GLU A 374 13.80 -21.35 -34.52
CA GLU A 374 12.40 -21.57 -34.13
C GLU A 374 12.28 -22.38 -32.83
N ALA A 375 11.33 -21.98 -32.02
CA ALA A 375 10.83 -22.73 -30.87
C ALA A 375 9.42 -23.26 -31.18
N THR A 376 9.10 -24.45 -30.67
CA THR A 376 7.76 -25.02 -30.76
C THR A 376 6.93 -24.60 -29.53
N MET A 377 5.90 -23.84 -29.77
CA MET A 377 4.95 -23.41 -28.73
C MET A 377 4.04 -24.56 -28.30
N PRO A 378 3.39 -24.49 -27.10
CA PRO A 378 2.52 -25.58 -26.61
C PRO A 378 1.32 -25.92 -27.52
N ASP A 379 0.89 -24.97 -28.34
CA ASP A 379 -0.18 -25.16 -29.34
C ASP A 379 0.31 -25.71 -30.69
N GLY A 380 1.60 -26.07 -30.77
CA GLY A 380 2.24 -26.63 -31.97
C GLY A 380 2.71 -25.58 -32.98
N ARG A 381 2.45 -24.29 -32.77
CA ARG A 381 2.95 -23.23 -33.64
C ARG A 381 4.46 -23.07 -33.49
N LEU A 382 5.13 -22.79 -34.61
CA LEU A 382 6.53 -22.38 -34.59
C LEU A 382 6.64 -20.88 -34.35
N TRP A 383 7.58 -20.50 -33.50
CA TRP A 383 7.86 -19.11 -33.16
C TRP A 383 9.36 -18.84 -33.22
N ALA A 384 9.76 -17.95 -34.11
CA ALA A 384 11.14 -17.52 -34.27
C ALA A 384 11.29 -16.07 -33.82
N PRO A 385 11.55 -15.82 -32.54
CA PRO A 385 11.80 -14.46 -32.08
C PRO A 385 13.13 -13.93 -32.65
N PRO A 386 13.25 -12.62 -32.91
CA PRO A 386 14.49 -12.03 -33.40
C PRO A 386 15.68 -12.40 -32.53
N ARG A 387 16.84 -12.65 -33.19
CA ARG A 387 18.09 -12.95 -32.50
C ARG A 387 18.39 -11.89 -31.44
N GLY A 388 18.75 -12.30 -30.22
CA GLY A 388 19.01 -11.42 -29.08
C GLY A 388 17.80 -11.14 -28.22
N THR A 389 16.64 -11.68 -28.55
CA THR A 389 15.46 -11.65 -27.68
C THR A 389 15.76 -12.37 -26.37
N LEU A 390 15.40 -11.75 -25.27
CA LEU A 390 15.51 -12.30 -23.91
C LEU A 390 14.18 -12.90 -23.48
N ILE A 391 14.21 -14.09 -22.92
CA ILE A 391 13.01 -14.76 -22.39
C ILE A 391 13.31 -15.24 -20.98
N ARG A 392 12.54 -14.74 -20.00
CA ARG A 392 12.55 -15.28 -18.65
C ARG A 392 11.77 -16.58 -18.62
N ILE A 393 12.46 -17.69 -18.46
CA ILE A 393 11.89 -19.04 -18.61
C ILE A 393 11.48 -19.67 -17.28
N SER A 394 12.11 -19.23 -16.20
CA SER A 394 11.82 -19.68 -14.85
C SER A 394 12.30 -18.66 -13.83
N GLU A 395 11.78 -18.76 -12.62
CA GLU A 395 12.18 -17.91 -11.50
C GLU A 395 12.12 -18.64 -10.16
N TRP A 396 12.91 -18.14 -9.23
CA TRP A 396 12.75 -18.45 -7.82
C TRP A 396 12.84 -17.15 -7.02
N TYR A 397 11.71 -16.72 -6.52
CA TYR A 397 11.58 -15.49 -5.75
C TYR A 397 11.49 -15.80 -4.26
N GLY A 398 12.44 -15.28 -3.48
CA GLY A 398 12.63 -15.57 -2.06
C GLY A 398 11.78 -14.70 -1.14
N CYS A 399 10.50 -14.47 -1.46
CA CYS A 399 9.60 -13.74 -0.58
C CYS A 399 8.89 -14.65 0.42
N ALA A 400 8.48 -14.08 1.56
CA ALA A 400 7.73 -14.77 2.59
C ALA A 400 6.39 -15.31 2.04
N LYS A 401 5.85 -16.32 2.70
CA LYS A 401 4.53 -16.89 2.40
C LYS A 401 3.51 -16.47 3.45
N ASP A 402 2.26 -16.39 3.03
CA ASP A 402 1.14 -16.19 3.94
C ASP A 402 0.78 -17.51 4.68
N ARG A 403 -0.23 -17.42 5.56
CA ARG A 403 -0.74 -18.59 6.30
C ARG A 403 -1.33 -19.71 5.42
N HIS A 404 -1.61 -19.41 4.16
CA HIS A 404 -2.12 -20.35 3.16
C HIS A 404 -1.03 -20.90 2.23
N GLY A 405 0.24 -20.52 2.46
CA GLY A 405 1.39 -20.92 1.66
C GLY A 405 1.57 -20.15 0.35
N GLN A 406 0.81 -19.08 0.12
CA GLN A 406 0.96 -18.24 -1.07
C GLN A 406 2.06 -17.19 -0.86
N LEU A 407 2.79 -16.87 -1.92
CA LEU A 407 3.85 -15.87 -1.89
C LEU A 407 3.26 -14.47 -1.60
N ARG A 408 3.83 -13.78 -0.64
CA ARG A 408 3.47 -12.40 -0.26
C ARG A 408 4.17 -11.38 -1.17
N ILE A 409 3.91 -11.49 -2.46
CA ILE A 409 4.46 -10.58 -3.48
C ILE A 409 3.93 -9.17 -3.21
N GLY A 410 4.81 -8.17 -3.20
CA GLY A 410 4.46 -6.77 -2.93
C GLY A 410 4.59 -6.33 -1.47
N ASP A 411 4.91 -7.27 -0.55
CA ASP A 411 5.15 -6.94 0.86
C ASP A 411 6.63 -6.66 1.16
N ASN A 412 7.51 -6.97 0.22
CA ASN A 412 8.96 -6.80 0.31
C ASN A 412 9.60 -7.49 1.54
N VAL A 413 9.13 -8.69 1.90
CA VAL A 413 9.62 -9.46 3.04
C VAL A 413 10.27 -10.76 2.58
N GLY A 414 11.58 -10.93 2.85
CA GLY A 414 12.36 -12.11 2.50
C GLY A 414 12.19 -13.29 3.46
N ILE A 415 12.58 -14.48 2.99
CA ILE A 415 12.50 -15.76 3.77
C ILE A 415 13.72 -16.01 4.65
N LYS A 416 14.70 -15.13 4.67
CA LYS A 416 15.93 -15.18 5.52
C LYS A 416 16.72 -16.50 5.36
N MET A 417 16.85 -17.00 4.13
CA MET A 417 17.66 -18.20 3.83
C MET A 417 19.15 -17.88 3.87
N SER A 418 19.97 -18.87 4.23
CA SER A 418 21.42 -18.77 4.10
C SER A 418 21.87 -18.82 2.64
N ALA A 419 23.04 -18.23 2.32
CA ALA A 419 23.61 -18.26 0.97
C ALA A 419 23.85 -19.71 0.49
N GLY A 420 24.31 -20.61 1.36
CA GLY A 420 24.48 -22.03 1.03
C GLY A 420 23.17 -22.71 0.67
N ASP A 421 22.09 -22.47 1.45
CA ASP A 421 20.78 -23.05 1.14
C ASP A 421 20.18 -22.50 -0.14
N ILE A 422 20.45 -21.21 -0.44
CA ILE A 422 20.08 -20.63 -1.74
C ILE A 422 20.85 -21.30 -2.86
N GLY A 423 22.18 -21.53 -2.71
CA GLY A 423 23.00 -22.25 -3.68
C GLY A 423 22.46 -23.66 -3.96
N LYS A 424 22.19 -24.45 -2.92
CA LYS A 424 21.56 -25.77 -3.05
C LYS A 424 20.21 -25.70 -3.78
N GLY A 425 19.40 -24.71 -3.42
CA GLY A 425 18.09 -24.50 -4.03
C GLY A 425 18.17 -24.13 -5.51
N ILE A 426 19.17 -23.37 -5.93
CA ILE A 426 19.45 -23.06 -7.33
C ILE A 426 19.80 -24.34 -8.09
N MET A 427 20.80 -25.08 -7.62
CA MET A 427 21.27 -26.30 -8.29
C MET A 427 20.18 -27.37 -8.37
N TYR A 428 19.37 -27.51 -7.32
CA TYR A 428 18.22 -28.41 -7.35
C TYR A 428 17.20 -28.06 -8.43
N ARG A 429 16.89 -26.77 -8.61
CA ARG A 429 15.98 -26.31 -9.66
C ARG A 429 16.55 -26.48 -11.06
N GLU A 430 17.83 -26.22 -11.23
CA GLU A 430 18.51 -26.45 -12.52
C GLU A 430 18.52 -27.92 -12.91
N LYS A 431 18.73 -28.80 -11.95
CA LYS A 431 18.62 -30.24 -12.18
C LYS A 431 17.22 -30.60 -12.71
N ILE A 432 16.14 -30.10 -12.07
CA ILE A 432 14.77 -30.34 -12.55
C ILE A 432 14.55 -29.76 -13.95
N LEU A 433 14.99 -28.52 -14.19
CA LEU A 433 14.81 -27.86 -15.48
C LEU A 433 15.48 -28.63 -16.62
N THR A 434 16.66 -29.22 -16.38
CA THR A 434 17.41 -30.00 -17.37
C THR A 434 16.89 -31.43 -17.53
N GLU A 435 16.56 -32.11 -16.43
CA GLU A 435 16.00 -33.48 -16.46
C GLU A 435 14.62 -33.52 -17.15
N GLU A 436 13.76 -32.52 -16.91
CA GLU A 436 12.47 -32.39 -17.57
C GLU A 436 12.58 -31.79 -19.00
N LYS A 437 13.78 -31.48 -19.45
CA LYS A 437 14.06 -30.90 -20.79
C LYS A 437 13.35 -29.57 -21.04
N TRP A 438 13.19 -28.75 -20.01
CA TRP A 438 12.71 -27.37 -20.16
C TRP A 438 13.82 -26.46 -20.70
N THR A 439 15.08 -26.79 -20.42
CA THR A 439 16.27 -26.05 -20.84
C THR A 439 17.28 -26.99 -21.49
N PRO A 440 18.27 -26.47 -22.26
CA PRO A 440 19.48 -27.19 -22.62
C PRO A 440 20.19 -27.76 -21.38
N THR A 441 21.05 -28.76 -21.61
CA THR A 441 21.75 -29.47 -20.53
C THR A 441 22.68 -28.57 -19.71
N TYR A 442 23.17 -27.49 -20.29
CA TYR A 442 24.09 -26.56 -19.64
C TYR A 442 23.41 -25.19 -19.42
N ILE A 443 23.44 -24.72 -18.17
CA ILE A 443 23.00 -23.37 -17.77
C ILE A 443 24.23 -22.56 -17.38
N GLU A 444 24.46 -21.45 -18.08
CA GLU A 444 25.64 -20.61 -17.91
C GLU A 444 25.56 -19.77 -16.64
N ALA A 445 26.74 -19.44 -16.08
CA ALA A 445 26.85 -18.38 -15.09
C ALA A 445 26.47 -17.04 -15.72
N GLY A 446 25.51 -16.36 -15.14
CA GLY A 446 25.10 -15.02 -15.54
C GLY A 446 25.35 -14.00 -14.44
N PRO A 447 24.86 -12.76 -14.60
CA PRO A 447 25.18 -11.65 -13.71
C PRO A 447 24.50 -11.79 -12.33
N ALA A 448 25.22 -11.37 -11.30
CA ALA A 448 24.67 -11.24 -9.95
C ALA A 448 25.01 -9.89 -9.32
N ASP A 449 24.31 -9.56 -8.23
CA ASP A 449 24.64 -8.40 -7.41
C ASP A 449 26.10 -8.46 -6.94
N ASN A 450 26.83 -7.36 -7.13
CA ASN A 450 28.23 -7.29 -6.72
C ASN A 450 28.41 -7.37 -5.19
N GLN A 451 27.37 -7.07 -4.40
CA GLN A 451 27.40 -7.20 -2.94
C GLN A 451 27.66 -8.63 -2.46
N ILE A 452 27.40 -9.65 -3.31
CA ILE A 452 27.72 -11.03 -2.94
C ILE A 452 29.23 -11.27 -2.76
N GLU A 453 30.08 -10.39 -3.29
CA GLU A 453 31.55 -10.46 -3.15
C GLU A 453 32.05 -9.76 -1.88
N ASP A 454 31.21 -8.94 -1.22
CA ASP A 454 31.60 -8.19 -0.04
C ASP A 454 31.84 -9.14 1.15
N LYS A 455 33.00 -8.95 1.81
CA LYS A 455 33.33 -9.67 3.04
C LYS A 455 32.85 -8.84 4.24
N THR A 456 31.99 -9.40 5.05
CA THR A 456 31.49 -8.76 6.27
C THR A 456 32.52 -8.75 7.40
N GLN A 457 33.47 -9.71 7.42
CA GLN A 457 34.60 -9.82 8.38
C GLN A 457 35.76 -10.55 7.70
N VAL A 458 36.98 -10.39 8.23
CA VAL A 458 38.21 -10.93 7.64
C VAL A 458 38.21 -12.45 7.50
N ASP A 459 37.51 -13.16 8.41
CA ASP A 459 37.49 -14.64 8.48
C ASP A 459 36.17 -15.27 8.06
N VAL A 460 35.23 -14.50 7.44
CA VAL A 460 33.93 -15.03 7.01
C VAL A 460 33.89 -15.09 5.48
N ASP A 461 33.56 -16.28 4.95
CA ASP A 461 33.35 -16.48 3.53
C ASP A 461 32.27 -15.52 2.99
N SER A 462 32.57 -14.90 1.84
CA SER A 462 31.59 -14.07 1.15
C SER A 462 30.38 -14.90 0.72
N ILE A 463 29.26 -14.23 0.47
CA ILE A 463 28.04 -14.85 -0.06
C ILE A 463 28.38 -15.63 -1.34
N LYS A 464 29.20 -15.06 -2.20
CA LYS A 464 29.66 -15.69 -3.45
C LYS A 464 30.35 -17.02 -3.21
N LEU A 465 31.31 -17.10 -2.29
CA LEU A 465 32.02 -18.35 -1.98
C LEU A 465 31.07 -19.44 -1.47
N LYS A 466 30.07 -19.08 -0.69
CA LYS A 466 29.06 -20.02 -0.20
C LYS A 466 28.15 -20.55 -1.32
N LEU A 467 27.79 -19.70 -2.28
CA LEU A 467 27.04 -20.08 -3.48
C LEU A 467 27.88 -21.00 -4.39
N GLU A 468 29.14 -20.63 -4.64
CA GLU A 468 30.08 -21.39 -5.46
C GLU A 468 30.41 -22.76 -4.85
N GLY A 469 30.49 -22.85 -3.53
CA GLY A 469 30.66 -24.12 -2.80
C GLY A 469 29.55 -25.13 -3.07
N GLU A 470 28.36 -24.67 -3.42
CA GLU A 470 27.23 -25.51 -3.83
C GLU A 470 27.12 -25.67 -5.37
N GLY A 471 28.04 -25.09 -6.15
CA GLY A 471 28.05 -25.16 -7.61
C GLY A 471 27.33 -24.02 -8.34
N ALA A 472 26.78 -23.04 -7.62
CA ALA A 472 26.07 -21.91 -8.20
C ALA A 472 27.04 -20.74 -8.48
N TYR A 473 27.61 -20.70 -9.69
CA TYR A 473 28.57 -19.69 -10.13
C TYR A 473 27.86 -18.49 -10.76
N PHE A 474 28.40 -17.28 -10.51
CA PHE A 474 27.90 -16.02 -11.06
C PHE A 474 29.03 -15.14 -11.55
N ILE A 475 28.71 -14.23 -12.48
CA ILE A 475 29.59 -13.17 -12.94
C ILE A 475 29.13 -11.82 -12.37
N ARG A 476 30.04 -10.86 -12.29
CA ARG A 476 29.69 -9.51 -11.81
C ARG A 476 28.70 -8.81 -12.72
N SER A 477 27.72 -8.16 -12.13
CA SER A 477 26.81 -7.26 -12.85
C SER A 477 27.51 -5.92 -13.18
N ASN A 478 27.02 -5.24 -14.22
CA ASN A 478 27.43 -3.87 -14.50
C ASN A 478 26.72 -2.90 -13.54
N LYS A 479 27.48 -2.37 -12.58
CA LYS A 479 27.03 -1.33 -11.64
C LYS A 479 27.79 0.00 -11.82
N ALA A 480 28.32 0.28 -13.01
CA ALA A 480 28.94 1.57 -13.33
C ALA A 480 27.93 2.73 -13.09
N PRO A 481 28.39 3.94 -12.75
CA PRO A 481 27.53 5.11 -12.64
C PRO A 481 26.61 5.25 -13.86
N GLY A 482 25.32 5.48 -13.63
CA GLY A 482 24.29 5.56 -14.69
C GLY A 482 23.74 4.22 -15.19
N SER A 483 24.27 3.07 -14.75
CA SER A 483 23.80 1.74 -15.19
C SER A 483 22.31 1.48 -14.88
N ARG A 484 21.74 2.09 -13.83
CA ARG A 484 20.31 1.98 -13.53
C ARG A 484 19.47 2.63 -14.62
N LYS A 485 19.76 3.87 -14.99
CA LYS A 485 19.05 4.60 -16.06
C LYS A 485 19.22 3.93 -17.42
N ILE A 486 20.44 3.51 -17.74
CA ILE A 486 20.72 2.77 -18.99
C ILE A 486 19.92 1.47 -19.02
N GLY A 487 19.90 0.70 -17.92
CA GLY A 487 19.14 -0.53 -17.82
C GLY A 487 17.64 -0.31 -17.96
N LEU A 488 17.11 0.77 -17.37
CA LEU A 488 15.70 1.15 -17.52
C LEU A 488 15.37 1.46 -18.99
N GLN A 489 16.20 2.24 -19.68
CA GLN A 489 15.98 2.57 -21.08
C GLN A 489 16.04 1.32 -21.96
N LEU A 490 17.06 0.48 -21.79
CA LEU A 490 17.18 -0.78 -22.55
C LEU A 490 16.00 -1.73 -22.32
N MET A 491 15.47 -1.80 -21.11
CA MET A 491 14.27 -2.59 -20.83
C MET A 491 13.06 -2.02 -21.57
N ARG A 492 12.88 -0.70 -21.58
CA ARG A 492 11.81 -0.02 -22.33
C ARG A 492 11.93 -0.29 -23.83
N ASP A 493 13.15 -0.19 -24.38
CA ASP A 493 13.41 -0.47 -25.80
C ASP A 493 13.05 -1.92 -26.17
N ARG A 494 13.37 -2.89 -25.30
CA ARG A 494 13.04 -4.30 -25.51
C ARG A 494 11.54 -4.59 -25.38
N LEU A 495 10.84 -3.95 -24.43
CA LEU A 495 9.39 -4.05 -24.32
C LEU A 495 8.72 -3.48 -25.59
N GLN A 496 9.19 -2.33 -26.06
CA GLN A 496 8.70 -1.74 -27.31
C GLN A 496 8.97 -2.63 -28.53
N ALA A 497 10.16 -3.22 -28.62
CA ALA A 497 10.50 -4.17 -29.67
C ALA A 497 9.56 -5.38 -29.68
N SER A 498 9.20 -5.89 -28.51
CA SER A 498 8.19 -6.96 -28.38
C SER A 498 6.80 -6.53 -28.87
N LEU A 499 6.37 -5.31 -28.58
CA LEU A 499 5.08 -4.75 -29.05
C LEU A 499 5.04 -4.61 -30.58
N LEU A 500 6.10 -4.06 -31.16
CA LEU A 500 6.22 -3.84 -32.59
C LEU A 500 6.58 -5.12 -33.36
N ARG A 501 7.04 -6.16 -32.65
CA ARG A 501 7.62 -7.39 -33.22
C ARG A 501 8.83 -7.11 -34.11
N GLU A 502 9.57 -6.07 -33.77
CA GLU A 502 10.74 -5.60 -34.51
C GLU A 502 11.97 -5.56 -33.60
N GLY A 503 13.04 -6.28 -33.98
CA GLY A 503 14.26 -6.34 -33.18
C GLY A 503 14.20 -7.24 -31.93
N PRO A 504 15.26 -7.24 -31.10
CA PRO A 504 15.37 -8.12 -29.95
C PRO A 504 14.49 -7.65 -28.78
N GLY A 505 13.39 -8.36 -28.54
CA GLY A 505 12.44 -8.07 -27.50
C GLY A 505 12.77 -8.69 -26.14
N ILE A 506 11.80 -8.64 -25.25
CA ILE A 506 11.82 -9.32 -23.95
C ILE A 506 10.44 -9.93 -23.63
N TYR A 507 10.43 -11.18 -23.15
CA TYR A 507 9.23 -11.91 -22.82
C TYR A 507 9.38 -12.66 -21.49
N PHE A 508 8.24 -13.00 -20.86
CA PHE A 508 8.16 -13.71 -19.60
C PHE A 508 7.23 -14.91 -19.75
N MET A 509 7.69 -16.09 -19.42
CA MET A 509 6.82 -17.26 -19.41
C MET A 509 5.79 -17.19 -18.28
N ASP A 510 4.63 -17.77 -18.49
CA ASP A 510 3.47 -17.69 -17.58
C ASP A 510 3.68 -18.32 -16.20
N ASN A 511 4.70 -19.16 -16.04
CA ASN A 511 5.16 -19.69 -14.76
C ASN A 511 5.99 -18.68 -13.93
N CYS A 512 6.43 -17.56 -14.50
CA CYS A 512 7.17 -16.51 -13.82
C CYS A 512 6.21 -15.53 -13.10
N ARG A 513 5.49 -16.03 -12.10
CA ARG A 513 4.37 -15.32 -11.45
C ARG A 513 4.78 -14.05 -10.73
N ALA A 514 5.94 -14.06 -10.05
CA ALA A 514 6.42 -12.90 -9.32
C ALA A 514 6.84 -11.80 -10.28
N SER A 515 7.56 -12.12 -11.37
CA SER A 515 7.91 -11.16 -12.41
C SER A 515 6.68 -10.54 -13.07
N LEU A 516 5.70 -11.38 -13.42
CA LEU A 516 4.45 -10.93 -14.05
C LEU A 516 3.60 -10.04 -13.13
N ALA A 517 3.78 -10.15 -11.81
CA ALA A 517 3.10 -9.30 -10.83
C ALA A 517 3.86 -8.00 -10.56
N ILE A 518 5.21 -8.06 -10.49
CA ILE A 518 6.04 -6.94 -10.02
C ILE A 518 6.47 -6.03 -11.18
N ILE A 519 7.02 -6.58 -12.28
CA ILE A 519 7.58 -5.78 -13.38
C ILE A 519 6.59 -4.73 -13.93
N PRO A 520 5.32 -5.07 -14.19
CA PRO A 520 4.35 -4.09 -14.70
C PRO A 520 4.05 -2.93 -13.74
N THR A 521 4.23 -3.15 -12.44
CA THR A 521 3.80 -2.23 -11.38
C THR A 521 4.96 -1.49 -10.70
N LEU A 522 6.20 -1.67 -11.20
CA LEU A 522 7.39 -1.03 -10.63
C LEU A 522 7.26 0.50 -10.71
N PRO A 523 7.30 1.21 -9.58
CA PRO A 523 7.17 2.66 -9.57
C PRO A 523 8.45 3.33 -10.07
N ARG A 524 8.29 4.48 -10.73
CA ARG A 524 9.40 5.40 -10.97
C ARG A 524 9.78 6.11 -9.68
N ASP A 525 11.06 6.45 -9.55
CA ASP A 525 11.49 7.35 -8.50
C ASP A 525 10.82 8.71 -8.69
N GLU A 526 10.34 9.31 -7.60
CA GLU A 526 9.60 10.57 -7.68
C GLU A 526 10.51 11.80 -7.86
N GLU A 527 11.80 11.68 -7.51
CA GLU A 527 12.79 12.75 -7.66
C GLU A 527 13.59 12.58 -8.97
N ASP A 528 13.75 11.34 -9.44
CA ASP A 528 14.43 10.99 -10.68
C ASP A 528 13.55 10.06 -11.52
N LEU A 529 12.72 10.65 -12.38
CA LEU A 529 11.77 9.91 -13.22
C LEU A 529 12.45 8.94 -14.22
N ASP A 530 13.77 9.03 -14.38
CA ASP A 530 14.56 8.13 -15.20
C ASP A 530 15.12 6.93 -14.41
N ASP A 531 14.66 6.74 -13.17
CA ASP A 531 15.01 5.58 -12.33
C ASP A 531 13.75 4.94 -11.70
N ILE A 532 13.94 3.76 -11.12
CA ILE A 532 12.92 3.03 -10.34
C ILE A 532 13.03 3.43 -8.87
N ASP A 533 11.90 3.58 -8.18
CA ASP A 533 11.86 3.81 -6.73
C ASP A 533 12.45 2.59 -5.98
N THR A 534 13.63 2.78 -5.39
CA THR A 534 14.34 1.74 -4.62
C THR A 534 13.69 1.40 -3.28
N THR A 535 12.68 2.14 -2.85
CA THR A 535 11.90 1.81 -1.65
C THR A 535 10.77 0.81 -1.94
N ALA A 536 10.52 0.52 -3.23
CA ALA A 536 9.60 -0.50 -3.68
C ALA A 536 10.23 -1.91 -3.64
N GLU A 537 9.47 -2.91 -4.01
CA GLU A 537 9.95 -4.29 -4.18
C GLU A 537 10.62 -4.43 -5.56
N ASP A 538 11.90 -4.02 -5.66
CA ASP A 538 12.63 -3.88 -6.93
C ASP A 538 13.61 -5.03 -7.23
N HIS A 539 13.70 -6.06 -6.39
CA HIS A 539 14.69 -7.15 -6.51
C HIS A 539 14.59 -7.93 -7.83
N ILE A 540 13.39 -8.19 -8.33
CA ILE A 540 13.18 -8.81 -9.65
C ILE A 540 13.63 -7.87 -10.77
N TRP A 541 13.42 -6.58 -10.60
CA TRP A 541 13.90 -5.58 -11.54
C TRP A 541 15.43 -5.53 -11.57
N ASP A 542 16.07 -5.49 -10.41
CA ASP A 542 17.53 -5.41 -10.34
C ASP A 542 18.17 -6.65 -10.99
N GLU A 543 17.67 -7.85 -10.71
CA GLU A 543 18.12 -9.07 -11.39
C GLU A 543 17.86 -9.01 -12.90
N THR A 544 16.67 -8.57 -13.33
CA THR A 544 16.33 -8.41 -14.76
C THR A 544 17.23 -7.37 -15.43
N ARG A 545 17.50 -6.26 -14.77
CA ARG A 545 18.39 -5.19 -15.25
C ARG A 545 19.80 -5.70 -15.48
N TYR A 546 20.32 -6.54 -14.60
CA TYR A 546 21.65 -7.14 -14.79
C TYR A 546 21.71 -7.97 -16.07
N VAL A 547 20.66 -8.73 -16.38
CA VAL A 547 20.57 -9.52 -17.61
C VAL A 547 20.46 -8.63 -18.85
N VAL A 548 19.63 -7.62 -18.81
CA VAL A 548 19.42 -6.68 -19.93
C VAL A 548 20.74 -5.97 -20.28
N LEU A 549 21.47 -5.49 -19.27
CA LEU A 549 22.79 -4.86 -19.46
C LEU A 549 23.84 -5.85 -19.98
N ALA A 550 23.85 -7.09 -19.49
CA ALA A 550 24.79 -8.11 -19.94
C ALA A 550 24.49 -8.59 -21.38
N GLY A 551 23.22 -8.61 -21.78
CA GLY A 551 22.81 -8.98 -23.13
C GLY A 551 23.39 -8.06 -24.20
N ASP A 552 23.37 -6.77 -23.98
CA ASP A 552 23.86 -5.78 -24.93
C ASP A 552 25.40 -5.80 -25.10
N THR A 553 26.12 -5.94 -23.97
CA THR A 553 27.62 -6.02 -24.04
C THR A 553 28.11 -7.26 -24.79
N ARG A 554 27.41 -8.40 -24.68
CA ARG A 554 27.76 -9.63 -25.42
C ARG A 554 27.53 -9.49 -26.93
N TYR A 555 26.57 -8.68 -27.37
CA TYR A 555 26.31 -8.39 -28.78
C TYR A 555 27.37 -7.44 -29.38
N ALA A 556 27.70 -6.37 -28.66
CA ALA A 556 28.72 -5.40 -29.10
C ALA A 556 30.11 -6.06 -29.31
N THR A 557 30.49 -6.97 -28.42
CA THR A 557 31.79 -7.68 -28.53
C THR A 557 31.85 -8.61 -29.74
N LYS A 558 30.74 -9.22 -30.16
CA LYS A 558 30.70 -10.09 -31.35
C LYS A 558 30.68 -9.33 -32.68
N MET A 559 30.08 -8.13 -32.73
CA MET A 559 30.11 -7.31 -33.94
C MET A 559 31.51 -6.73 -34.26
N ASN A 560 32.34 -6.50 -33.23
CA ASN A 560 33.70 -6.02 -33.42
C ASN A 560 34.69 -7.09 -33.93
N ILE A 561 34.35 -8.37 -33.91
CA ILE A 561 35.18 -9.48 -34.40
C ILE A 561 35.01 -9.73 -35.91
N GLN A 562 34.03 -9.09 -36.56
CA GLN A 562 33.77 -9.25 -38.00
C GLN A 562 34.10 -8.00 -38.82
N LYS A 563 35.21 -7.29 -38.54
CA LYS A 563 35.77 -6.37 -39.51
C LYS A 563 36.69 -7.18 -40.45
N PRO A 564 36.36 -7.31 -41.75
CA PRO A 564 37.30 -7.90 -42.71
C PRO A 564 38.51 -6.98 -42.83
N HIS A 565 39.67 -7.59 -42.92
CA HIS A 565 40.95 -6.93 -43.25
C HIS A 565 40.93 -6.39 -44.67
#